data_995517f32974d0ccb59c06e8a7b5e478
#
_entry.id   995517f32974d0ccb59c06e8a7b5e478
#
_cell.length_a   1.000
_cell.length_b   1.000
_cell.length_c   1.000
_cell.angle_alpha   90.00
_cell.angle_beta   90.00
_cell.angle_gamma   90.00
#
_symmetry.space_group_name_H-M   'P 1'
#
loop_
_entity.id
_entity.type
_entity.pdbx_description
1 polymer ?
#
loop_
_entity_poly.entity_id
_entity_poly.type
_entity_poly.pdbx_seq_one_letter_code
_entity_poly.pdbx_strand_id
1 'polypeptide(L)'
;RRRGQPAGCAFRLSGLCESTLTEELYVEASGTGAPLVMLHGWGMHGGVWDDCIASLETRCRVFRPDLPGHGRSPALPVQSDIDELSAAIARHCPRKMILLGWSLGGLIAIRLARRLPQRVRALVLVGTTPRFVTGPDWPWAVELPVLESFGRELADDYRRTVRDFLALQVRGDEHALELLRTLKARVFAHGEPNAGALRQGLELLATTDLREDLPHIQ
;
A
#
# COMPACT_ATOMS: atom_id res chain seq x y z
N ARG A 1 -59.42 -13.27 44.54
CA ARG A 1 -59.43 -13.44 43.06
C ARG A 1 -58.13 -12.90 42.51
N ARG A 2 -57.15 -13.78 42.32
CA ARG A 2 -55.85 -13.44 41.70
C ARG A 2 -55.95 -13.65 40.20
N ARG A 3 -55.57 -12.64 39.45
CA ARG A 3 -55.39 -12.77 38.00
C ARG A 3 -53.90 -12.87 37.69
N GLY A 4 -53.52 -13.93 37.00
CA GLY A 4 -52.15 -14.20 36.64
C GLY A 4 -51.66 -13.28 35.52
N GLN A 5 -50.40 -12.92 35.60
CA GLN A 5 -49.64 -12.30 34.51
C GLN A 5 -49.03 -13.38 33.61
N PRO A 6 -49.02 -13.19 32.27
CA PRO A 6 -48.29 -14.09 31.40
C PRO A 6 -46.79 -13.75 31.39
N ALA A 7 -45.97 -14.79 31.45
CA ALA A 7 -44.53 -14.73 31.33
C ALA A 7 -44.12 -14.25 29.95
N GLY A 8 -43.49 -13.07 29.89
CA GLY A 8 -42.81 -12.57 28.70
C GLY A 8 -41.49 -13.30 28.50
N CYS A 9 -41.41 -14.03 27.40
CA CYS A 9 -40.20 -14.67 26.92
C CYS A 9 -39.21 -13.58 26.44
N ALA A 10 -38.22 -13.25 27.25
CA ALA A 10 -37.13 -12.37 26.86
C ALA A 10 -36.16 -13.16 26.00
N PHE A 11 -36.25 -13.00 24.69
CA PHE A 11 -35.23 -13.44 23.76
C PHE A 11 -33.99 -12.55 23.97
N ARG A 12 -33.00 -13.08 24.69
CA ARG A 12 -31.65 -12.47 24.72
C ARG A 12 -31.01 -12.72 23.36
N LEU A 13 -30.99 -11.70 22.53
CA LEU A 13 -30.02 -11.60 21.45
C LEU A 13 -28.64 -11.37 22.10
N SER A 14 -27.93 -12.47 22.33
CA SER A 14 -26.50 -12.44 22.66
C SER A 14 -25.76 -11.85 21.48
N GLY A 15 -25.24 -10.63 21.70
CA GLY A 15 -24.52 -9.86 20.72
C GLY A 15 -23.33 -10.61 20.14
N LEU A 16 -23.31 -10.69 18.85
CA LEU A 16 -22.10 -10.77 18.08
C LEU A 16 -21.43 -9.40 18.22
N CYS A 17 -20.50 -9.30 19.16
CA CYS A 17 -19.55 -8.20 19.22
C CYS A 17 -18.61 -8.41 18.02
N GLU A 18 -18.97 -7.84 16.89
CA GLU A 18 -18.02 -7.57 15.81
C GLU A 18 -17.03 -6.52 16.35
N SER A 19 -15.99 -6.99 17.01
CA SER A 19 -14.79 -6.21 17.22
C SER A 19 -14.05 -6.15 15.88
N THR A 20 -14.57 -5.38 14.91
CA THR A 20 -13.74 -4.85 13.84
C THR A 20 -12.81 -3.84 14.49
N LEU A 21 -11.67 -4.31 14.98
CA LEU A 21 -10.52 -3.45 15.22
C LEU A 21 -10.16 -2.83 13.86
N THR A 22 -10.70 -1.65 13.61
CA THR A 22 -10.23 -0.79 12.53
C THR A 22 -8.87 -0.27 12.96
N GLU A 23 -7.83 -1.07 12.75
CA GLU A 23 -6.48 -0.61 12.98
C GLU A 23 -6.23 0.59 12.07
N GLU A 24 -5.98 1.75 12.68
CA GLU A 24 -5.74 2.99 11.96
C GLU A 24 -4.36 2.94 11.31
N LEU A 25 -4.31 3.19 9.99
CA LEU A 25 -3.04 3.35 9.30
C LEU A 25 -2.36 4.65 9.73
N TYR A 26 -1.06 4.62 9.86
CA TYR A 26 -0.28 5.83 10.03
C TYR A 26 -0.29 6.65 8.74
N VAL A 27 -0.67 7.92 8.85
CA VAL A 27 -0.66 8.87 7.73
C VAL A 27 0.04 10.15 8.19
N GLU A 28 1.16 10.45 7.59
CA GLU A 28 1.81 11.74 7.77
C GLU A 28 1.22 12.75 6.79
N ALA A 29 0.89 13.96 7.30
CA ALA A 29 0.33 15.01 6.47
C ALA A 29 1.05 16.34 6.68
N SER A 30 1.39 17.02 5.58
CA SER A 30 2.06 18.32 5.59
C SER A 30 1.56 19.22 4.46
N GLY A 31 1.88 20.51 4.55
CA GLY A 31 1.53 21.49 3.52
C GLY A 31 0.05 21.89 3.50
N THR A 32 -0.27 22.72 2.50
CA THR A 32 -1.62 23.28 2.27
C THR A 32 -1.94 23.27 0.78
N GLY A 33 -3.24 23.25 0.43
CA GLY A 33 -3.68 23.29 -0.97
C GLY A 33 -4.36 22.00 -1.42
N ALA A 34 -4.17 21.62 -2.71
CA ALA A 34 -4.82 20.45 -3.27
C ALA A 34 -4.34 19.15 -2.59
N PRO A 35 -5.26 18.26 -2.16
CA PRO A 35 -4.88 17.01 -1.55
C PRO A 35 -4.10 16.10 -2.53
N LEU A 36 -2.88 15.72 -2.14
CA LEU A 36 -2.01 14.78 -2.84
C LEU A 36 -1.72 13.60 -1.91
N VAL A 37 -2.12 12.40 -2.29
CA VAL A 37 -1.81 11.16 -1.58
C VAL A 37 -0.68 10.45 -2.31
N MET A 38 0.38 10.08 -1.59
CA MET A 38 1.57 9.44 -2.16
C MET A 38 1.77 8.06 -1.54
N LEU A 39 1.56 7.00 -2.35
CA LEU A 39 1.67 5.61 -1.96
C LEU A 39 3.06 5.08 -2.31
N HIS A 40 3.79 4.61 -1.31
CA HIS A 40 5.14 4.06 -1.47
C HIS A 40 5.14 2.65 -2.07
N GLY A 41 6.32 2.18 -2.51
CA GLY A 41 6.53 0.86 -3.05
C GLY A 41 6.73 -0.22 -1.97
N TRP A 42 6.86 -1.46 -2.43
CA TRP A 42 7.14 -2.64 -1.61
C TRP A 42 8.37 -2.43 -0.72
N GLY A 43 8.28 -2.83 0.55
CA GLY A 43 9.38 -2.74 1.52
C GLY A 43 9.74 -1.33 1.97
N MET A 44 8.99 -0.31 1.58
CA MET A 44 9.22 1.10 1.91
C MET A 44 8.22 1.61 2.95
N HIS A 45 8.25 2.90 3.24
CA HIS A 45 7.24 3.65 3.99
C HIS A 45 7.18 5.10 3.50
N GLY A 46 6.25 5.91 4.05
CA GLY A 46 6.02 7.29 3.62
C GLY A 46 7.25 8.22 3.63
N GLY A 47 8.27 7.93 4.45
CA GLY A 47 9.53 8.68 4.51
C GLY A 47 10.38 8.59 3.24
N VAL A 48 10.10 7.68 2.30
CA VAL A 48 10.78 7.64 1.00
C VAL A 48 10.58 8.92 0.19
N TRP A 49 9.53 9.69 0.50
CA TRP A 49 9.15 10.91 -0.18
C TRP A 49 9.76 12.19 0.41
N ASP A 50 10.52 12.10 1.52
CA ASP A 50 10.99 13.28 2.29
C ASP A 50 11.73 14.32 1.43
N ASP A 51 12.55 13.88 0.47
CA ASP A 51 13.34 14.78 -0.37
C ASP A 51 12.49 15.65 -1.31
N CYS A 52 11.28 15.22 -1.65
CA CYS A 52 10.40 15.98 -2.54
C CYS A 52 9.33 16.80 -1.80
N ILE A 53 9.16 16.58 -0.49
CA ILE A 53 8.07 17.20 0.28
C ILE A 53 8.18 18.72 0.30
N ALA A 54 9.34 19.27 0.57
CA ALA A 54 9.53 20.73 0.64
C ALA A 54 9.08 21.46 -0.63
N SER A 55 9.22 20.83 -1.81
CA SER A 55 8.75 21.38 -3.08
C SER A 55 7.26 21.25 -3.28
N LEU A 56 6.65 20.16 -2.74
CA LEU A 56 5.24 19.84 -2.96
C LEU A 56 4.32 20.57 -1.97
N GLU A 57 4.72 20.67 -0.70
CA GLU A 57 3.89 21.22 0.38
C GLU A 57 3.56 22.71 0.24
N THR A 58 4.26 23.42 -0.63
CA THR A 58 3.97 24.81 -0.98
C THR A 58 2.69 24.94 -1.83
N ARG A 59 2.26 23.87 -2.51
CA ARG A 59 1.13 23.85 -3.45
C ARG A 59 0.11 22.77 -3.15
N CYS A 60 0.51 21.73 -2.41
CA CYS A 60 -0.32 20.57 -2.11
C CYS A 60 -0.38 20.34 -0.60
N ARG A 61 -1.53 19.88 -0.12
CA ARG A 61 -1.61 19.18 1.15
C ARG A 61 -1.26 17.71 0.90
N VAL A 62 -0.04 17.33 1.25
CA VAL A 62 0.52 16.01 0.99
C VAL A 62 0.13 15.06 2.11
N PHE A 63 -0.36 13.86 1.75
CA PHE A 63 -0.67 12.75 2.64
C PHE A 63 0.22 11.56 2.25
N ARG A 64 0.96 11.03 3.21
CA ARG A 64 1.89 9.91 3.03
C ARG A 64 1.51 8.77 3.96
N PRO A 65 0.53 7.93 3.59
CA PRO A 65 0.23 6.75 4.38
C PRO A 65 1.38 5.75 4.31
N ASP A 66 1.74 5.17 5.46
CA ASP A 66 2.48 3.93 5.49
C ASP A 66 1.52 2.80 5.12
N LEU A 67 1.85 2.00 4.11
CA LEU A 67 1.03 0.87 3.70
C LEU A 67 0.91 -0.14 4.85
N PRO A 68 -0.17 -0.93 4.92
CA PRO A 68 -0.33 -1.93 5.97
C PRO A 68 0.91 -2.80 6.16
N GLY A 69 1.36 -2.95 7.40
CA GLY A 69 2.54 -3.71 7.77
C GLY A 69 3.89 -3.08 7.41
N HIS A 70 3.89 -1.83 6.97
CA HIS A 70 5.10 -1.07 6.67
C HIS A 70 5.20 0.15 7.60
N GLY A 71 6.44 0.58 7.89
CA GLY A 71 6.69 1.74 8.73
C GLY A 71 5.97 1.65 10.08
N ARG A 72 5.07 2.61 10.32
CA ARG A 72 4.29 2.74 11.57
C ARG A 72 2.88 2.18 11.48
N SER A 73 2.49 1.66 10.30
CA SER A 73 1.15 1.07 10.10
C SER A 73 1.09 -0.39 10.54
N PRO A 74 0.00 -0.79 11.24
CA PRO A 74 -0.24 -2.19 11.56
C PRO A 74 -0.45 -3.03 10.30
N ALA A 75 -0.19 -4.33 10.39
CA ALA A 75 -0.41 -5.26 9.29
C ALA A 75 -1.90 -5.62 9.18
N LEU A 76 -2.40 -5.76 7.96
CA LEU A 76 -3.69 -6.40 7.69
C LEU A 76 -3.58 -7.92 7.82
N PRO A 77 -4.72 -8.65 7.89
CA PRO A 77 -4.71 -10.11 7.80
C PRO A 77 -3.96 -10.61 6.56
N VAL A 78 -3.23 -11.71 6.71
CA VAL A 78 -2.22 -12.22 5.74
C VAL A 78 -2.78 -12.62 4.37
N GLN A 79 -4.07 -12.59 4.14
CA GLN A 79 -4.71 -12.99 2.88
C GLN A 79 -5.50 -11.87 2.21
N SER A 80 -5.20 -10.60 2.55
CA SER A 80 -5.89 -9.47 1.95
C SER A 80 -5.49 -9.32 0.47
N ASP A 81 -6.48 -9.26 -0.41
CA ASP A 81 -6.28 -9.00 -1.82
C ASP A 81 -6.06 -7.51 -2.11
N ILE A 82 -5.86 -7.16 -3.38
CA ILE A 82 -5.64 -5.76 -3.80
C ILE A 82 -6.86 -4.88 -3.51
N ASP A 83 -8.06 -5.45 -3.46
CA ASP A 83 -9.29 -4.73 -3.19
C ASP A 83 -9.41 -4.38 -1.70
N GLU A 84 -9.13 -5.33 -0.83
CA GLU A 84 -9.12 -5.11 0.63
C GLU A 84 -8.03 -4.11 1.04
N LEU A 85 -6.82 -4.25 0.46
CA LEU A 85 -5.72 -3.33 0.68
C LEU A 85 -6.08 -1.91 0.23
N SER A 86 -6.64 -1.78 -0.98
CA SER A 86 -7.09 -0.49 -1.51
C SER A 86 -8.20 0.12 -0.65
N ALA A 87 -9.16 -0.67 -0.19
CA ALA A 87 -10.24 -0.22 0.67
C ALA A 87 -9.73 0.26 2.04
N ALA A 88 -8.75 -0.44 2.62
CA ALA A 88 -8.11 -0.05 3.86
C ALA A 88 -7.46 1.34 3.74
N ILE A 89 -6.68 1.56 2.67
CA ILE A 89 -6.02 2.83 2.40
C ILE A 89 -7.04 3.94 2.12
N ALA A 90 -8.10 3.65 1.35
CA ALA A 90 -9.13 4.63 0.99
C ALA A 90 -9.84 5.26 2.19
N ARG A 91 -9.95 4.55 3.31
CA ARG A 91 -10.56 5.07 4.56
C ARG A 91 -9.76 6.21 5.16
N HIS A 92 -8.44 6.24 4.92
CA HIS A 92 -7.51 7.24 5.46
C HIS A 92 -7.17 8.35 4.45
N CYS A 93 -7.76 8.31 3.25
CA CYS A 93 -7.52 9.29 2.19
C CYS A 93 -8.58 10.39 2.15
N PRO A 94 -8.25 11.62 1.72
CA PRO A 94 -9.19 12.71 1.49
C PRO A 94 -10.32 12.31 0.52
N ARG A 95 -11.48 12.98 0.66
CA ARG A 95 -12.64 12.72 -0.21
C ARG A 95 -12.39 13.03 -1.70
N LYS A 96 -11.50 13.96 -2.00
CA LYS A 96 -11.01 14.27 -3.36
C LYS A 96 -9.51 14.42 -3.29
N MET A 97 -8.77 13.81 -4.21
CA MET A 97 -7.32 13.76 -4.16
C MET A 97 -6.69 13.63 -5.55
N ILE A 98 -5.47 14.08 -5.66
CA ILE A 98 -4.50 13.60 -6.63
C ILE A 98 -3.85 12.38 -6.00
N LEU A 99 -3.73 11.29 -6.73
CA LEU A 99 -3.16 10.04 -6.22
C LEU A 99 -1.87 9.72 -6.97
N LEU A 100 -0.78 9.61 -6.23
CA LEU A 100 0.52 9.17 -6.76
C LEU A 100 0.86 7.81 -6.18
N GLY A 101 1.22 6.87 -7.03
CA GLY A 101 1.65 5.54 -6.60
C GLY A 101 2.97 5.12 -7.24
N TRP A 102 3.89 4.63 -6.41
CA TRP A 102 5.16 4.09 -6.86
C TRP A 102 5.18 2.57 -6.71
N SER A 103 5.53 1.85 -7.80
CA SER A 103 5.66 0.38 -7.80
C SER A 103 4.40 -0.32 -7.28
N LEU A 104 4.45 -1.09 -6.17
CA LEU A 104 3.27 -1.68 -5.51
C LEU A 104 2.21 -0.63 -5.17
N GLY A 105 2.62 0.55 -4.68
CA GLY A 105 1.72 1.67 -4.45
C GLY A 105 1.00 2.14 -5.72
N GLY A 106 1.61 1.92 -6.88
CA GLY A 106 1.01 2.19 -8.18
C GLY A 106 -0.11 1.20 -8.55
N LEU A 107 0.05 -0.10 -8.28
CA LEU A 107 -1.05 -1.07 -8.42
C LEU A 107 -2.25 -0.69 -7.55
N ILE A 108 -1.98 -0.34 -6.28
CA ILE A 108 -3.01 0.12 -5.35
C ILE A 108 -3.68 1.38 -5.88
N ALA A 109 -2.91 2.33 -6.42
CA ALA A 109 -3.42 3.57 -6.97
C ALA A 109 -4.31 3.35 -8.20
N ILE A 110 -3.95 2.44 -9.10
CA ILE A 110 -4.77 2.02 -10.24
C ILE A 110 -6.12 1.48 -9.74
N ARG A 111 -6.08 0.54 -8.79
CA ARG A 111 -7.30 -0.05 -8.24
C ARG A 111 -8.18 0.99 -7.53
N LEU A 112 -7.59 1.91 -6.77
CA LEU A 112 -8.31 3.01 -6.13
C LEU A 112 -8.97 3.94 -7.15
N ALA A 113 -8.24 4.34 -8.20
CA ALA A 113 -8.78 5.20 -9.25
C ALA A 113 -9.97 4.53 -9.96
N ARG A 114 -9.88 3.22 -10.24
CA ARG A 114 -10.96 2.44 -10.84
C ARG A 114 -12.20 2.36 -9.94
N ARG A 115 -12.01 2.12 -8.64
CA ARG A 115 -13.11 1.94 -7.68
C ARG A 115 -13.73 3.25 -7.19
N LEU A 116 -12.97 4.32 -7.17
CA LEU A 116 -13.35 5.62 -6.60
C LEU A 116 -13.16 6.78 -7.60
N PRO A 117 -13.71 6.69 -8.83
CA PRO A 117 -13.45 7.69 -9.88
C PRO A 117 -13.87 9.09 -9.46
N GLN A 118 -14.89 9.22 -8.60
CA GLN A 118 -15.35 10.52 -8.11
C GLN A 118 -14.42 11.14 -7.04
N ARG A 119 -13.47 10.37 -6.49
CA ARG A 119 -12.52 10.82 -5.47
C ARG A 119 -11.13 11.11 -6.07
N VAL A 120 -10.70 10.37 -7.08
CA VAL A 120 -9.39 10.52 -7.73
C VAL A 120 -9.52 11.49 -8.89
N ARG A 121 -8.92 12.69 -8.75
CA ARG A 121 -8.94 13.75 -9.76
C ARG A 121 -7.86 13.60 -10.81
N ALA A 122 -6.74 13.03 -10.41
CA ALA A 122 -5.61 12.73 -11.28
C ALA A 122 -4.84 11.55 -10.69
N LEU A 123 -4.26 10.74 -11.55
CA LEU A 123 -3.46 9.58 -11.20
C LEU A 123 -2.04 9.78 -11.75
N VAL A 124 -1.04 9.68 -10.88
CA VAL A 124 0.38 9.74 -11.24
C VAL A 124 1.01 8.38 -10.90
N LEU A 125 1.59 7.74 -11.88
CA LEU A 125 2.19 6.41 -11.77
C LEU A 125 3.70 6.50 -11.98
N VAL A 126 4.46 5.98 -11.01
CA VAL A 126 5.92 6.03 -11.01
C VAL A 126 6.47 4.61 -10.89
N GLY A 127 7.30 4.18 -11.84
CA GLY A 127 7.96 2.87 -11.81
C GLY A 127 6.99 1.71 -11.54
N THR A 128 5.83 1.73 -12.16
CA THR A 128 4.78 0.72 -11.99
C THR A 128 4.18 0.29 -13.33
N THR A 129 3.46 -0.80 -13.30
CA THR A 129 2.79 -1.42 -14.44
C THR A 129 1.48 -2.07 -13.95
N PRO A 130 0.44 -2.19 -14.77
CA PRO A 130 -0.81 -2.85 -14.36
C PRO A 130 -0.65 -4.36 -14.12
N ARG A 131 0.42 -4.95 -14.63
CA ARG A 131 0.79 -6.35 -14.42
C ARG A 131 2.30 -6.48 -14.33
N PHE A 132 2.81 -6.98 -13.21
CA PHE A 132 4.25 -7.10 -12.94
C PHE A 132 4.88 -8.37 -13.46
N VAL A 133 4.09 -9.38 -13.84
CA VAL A 133 4.60 -10.67 -14.37
C VAL A 133 4.32 -10.79 -15.85
N THR A 134 5.36 -11.24 -16.59
CA THR A 134 5.25 -11.51 -18.02
C THR A 134 4.17 -12.56 -18.33
N GLY A 135 3.62 -12.48 -19.52
CA GLY A 135 2.68 -13.43 -20.09
C GLY A 135 2.75 -13.41 -21.62
N PRO A 136 2.07 -14.33 -22.32
CA PRO A 136 2.10 -14.40 -23.77
C PRO A 136 1.70 -13.09 -24.46
N ASP A 137 0.81 -12.34 -23.84
CA ASP A 137 0.26 -11.06 -24.28
C ASP A 137 0.85 -9.85 -23.54
N TRP A 138 1.86 -10.07 -22.66
CA TRP A 138 2.48 -9.05 -21.83
C TRP A 138 3.97 -9.34 -21.59
N PRO A 139 4.88 -9.06 -22.56
CA PRO A 139 6.30 -9.38 -22.45
C PRO A 139 7.11 -8.32 -21.67
N TRP A 140 6.53 -7.15 -21.35
CA TRP A 140 7.23 -6.00 -20.76
C TRP A 140 7.17 -5.97 -19.23
N ALA A 141 7.39 -7.12 -18.59
CA ALA A 141 7.30 -7.26 -17.15
C ALA A 141 8.43 -8.17 -16.62
N VAL A 142 8.40 -8.49 -15.33
CA VAL A 142 9.38 -9.38 -14.69
C VAL A 142 8.96 -10.83 -14.89
N GLU A 143 9.89 -11.73 -15.12
CA GLU A 143 9.58 -13.15 -15.17
C GLU A 143 9.18 -13.67 -13.78
N LEU A 144 8.14 -14.52 -13.71
CA LEU A 144 7.64 -15.06 -12.44
C LEU A 144 8.74 -15.70 -11.57
N PRO A 145 9.69 -16.52 -12.12
CA PRO A 145 10.78 -17.10 -11.33
C PRO A 145 11.65 -16.07 -10.58
N VAL A 146 11.76 -14.85 -11.09
CA VAL A 146 12.51 -13.77 -10.44
C VAL A 146 11.79 -13.33 -9.15
N LEU A 147 10.46 -13.11 -9.20
CA LEU A 147 9.66 -12.77 -8.00
C LEU A 147 9.62 -13.93 -7.01
N GLU A 148 9.54 -15.17 -7.48
CA GLU A 148 9.61 -16.37 -6.63
C GLU A 148 10.96 -16.50 -5.92
N SER A 149 12.07 -16.20 -6.63
CA SER A 149 13.40 -16.16 -6.00
C SER A 149 13.47 -15.13 -4.90
N PHE A 150 12.95 -13.93 -5.18
CA PHE A 150 12.82 -12.86 -4.20
C PHE A 150 12.01 -13.30 -2.97
N GLY A 151 10.90 -14.02 -3.17
CA GLY A 151 10.08 -14.58 -2.09
C GLY A 151 10.82 -15.60 -1.21
N ARG A 152 11.66 -16.47 -1.81
CA ARG A 152 12.51 -17.42 -1.08
C ARG A 152 13.60 -16.70 -0.28
N GLU A 153 14.32 -15.77 -0.90
CA GLU A 153 15.35 -14.96 -0.25
C GLU A 153 14.79 -14.13 0.91
N LEU A 154 13.56 -13.62 0.75
CA LEU A 154 12.85 -12.90 1.81
C LEU A 154 12.56 -13.79 3.02
N ALA A 155 12.21 -15.07 2.78
CA ALA A 155 11.97 -16.03 3.86
C ALA A 155 13.24 -16.40 4.63
N ASP A 156 14.37 -16.45 3.92
CA ASP A 156 15.68 -16.81 4.48
C ASP A 156 16.33 -15.62 5.25
N ASP A 157 16.42 -14.46 4.61
CA ASP A 157 16.99 -13.24 5.20
C ASP A 157 16.32 -11.99 4.62
N TYR A 158 15.22 -11.56 5.24
CA TYR A 158 14.47 -10.40 4.75
C TYR A 158 15.28 -9.10 4.75
N ARG A 159 16.19 -8.89 5.74
CA ARG A 159 17.02 -7.69 5.78
C ARG A 159 17.97 -7.60 4.60
N ARG A 160 18.56 -8.72 4.24
CA ARG A 160 19.42 -8.82 3.07
C ARG A 160 18.59 -8.57 1.80
N THR A 161 17.46 -9.25 1.66
CA THR A 161 16.59 -9.13 0.48
C THR A 161 16.10 -7.68 0.27
N VAL A 162 15.66 -7.01 1.33
CA VAL A 162 15.27 -5.59 1.25
C VAL A 162 16.48 -4.71 0.87
N ARG A 163 17.66 -4.95 1.43
CA ARG A 163 18.87 -4.20 1.05
C ARG A 163 19.23 -4.38 -0.41
N ASP A 164 19.17 -5.61 -0.91
CA ASP A 164 19.50 -5.94 -2.29
C ASP A 164 18.47 -5.33 -3.25
N PHE A 165 17.19 -5.34 -2.88
CA PHE A 165 16.13 -4.61 -3.59
C PHE A 165 16.40 -3.10 -3.64
N LEU A 166 16.81 -2.47 -2.53
CA LEU A 166 17.16 -1.05 -2.51
C LEU A 166 18.35 -0.74 -3.43
N ALA A 167 19.35 -1.63 -3.50
CA ALA A 167 20.46 -1.48 -4.40
C ALA A 167 20.06 -1.50 -5.88
N LEU A 168 19.02 -2.27 -6.24
CA LEU A 168 18.47 -2.26 -7.59
C LEU A 168 17.81 -0.91 -7.95
N GLN A 169 17.18 -0.22 -6.98
CA GLN A 169 16.51 1.06 -7.22
C GLN A 169 17.48 2.19 -7.61
N VAL A 170 18.72 2.11 -7.15
CA VAL A 170 19.76 3.14 -7.41
C VAL A 170 20.76 2.73 -8.48
N ARG A 171 20.55 1.59 -9.13
CA ARG A 171 21.46 1.05 -10.13
C ARG A 171 21.55 1.97 -11.35
N GLY A 172 22.77 2.39 -11.69
CA GLY A 172 23.03 3.26 -12.83
C GLY A 172 23.03 4.75 -12.49
N ASP A 173 22.72 5.13 -11.25
CA ASP A 173 22.87 6.49 -10.76
C ASP A 173 24.32 6.77 -10.37
N GLU A 174 24.84 7.95 -10.72
CA GLU A 174 26.22 8.37 -10.37
C GLU A 174 26.44 8.52 -8.86
N HIS A 175 25.37 8.78 -8.09
CA HIS A 175 25.38 8.90 -6.64
C HIS A 175 24.81 7.64 -5.94
N ALA A 176 24.80 6.48 -6.62
CA ALA A 176 24.17 5.24 -6.15
C ALA A 176 24.52 4.86 -4.70
N LEU A 177 25.79 5.03 -4.29
CA LEU A 177 26.22 4.68 -2.92
C LEU A 177 25.62 5.60 -1.85
N GLU A 178 25.52 6.88 -2.11
CA GLU A 178 24.95 7.86 -1.20
C GLU A 178 23.43 7.68 -1.10
N LEU A 179 22.75 7.54 -2.24
CA LEU A 179 21.32 7.25 -2.33
C LEU A 179 20.99 5.95 -1.60
N LEU A 180 21.78 4.89 -1.79
CA LEU A 180 21.57 3.62 -1.11
C LEU A 180 21.72 3.74 0.41
N ARG A 181 22.69 4.52 0.91
CA ARG A 181 22.81 4.78 2.35
C ARG A 181 21.60 5.52 2.90
N THR A 182 21.15 6.54 2.19
CA THR A 182 19.97 7.34 2.56
C THR A 182 18.70 6.48 2.57
N LEU A 183 18.47 5.70 1.52
CA LEU A 183 17.31 4.80 1.43
C LEU A 183 17.33 3.74 2.55
N LYS A 184 18.49 3.12 2.83
CA LYS A 184 18.62 2.17 3.94
C LYS A 184 18.29 2.81 5.28
N ALA A 185 18.86 3.98 5.56
CA ALA A 185 18.60 4.69 6.82
C ALA A 185 17.10 5.00 6.98
N ARG A 186 16.44 5.42 5.92
CA ARG A 186 15.00 5.71 5.93
C ARG A 186 14.14 4.47 6.11
N VAL A 187 14.33 3.44 5.29
CA VAL A 187 13.50 2.23 5.31
C VAL A 187 13.47 1.56 6.68
N PHE A 188 14.58 1.61 7.42
CA PHE A 188 14.68 1.03 8.76
C PHE A 188 14.47 2.03 9.90
N ALA A 189 14.17 3.31 9.61
CA ALA A 189 14.01 4.35 10.63
C ALA A 189 12.83 4.11 11.58
N HIS A 190 11.79 3.44 11.12
CA HIS A 190 10.57 3.17 11.89
C HIS A 190 10.36 1.67 12.20
N GLY A 191 11.48 0.94 12.32
CA GLY A 191 11.46 -0.51 12.55
C GLY A 191 11.49 -1.31 11.26
N GLU A 192 11.27 -2.60 11.41
CA GLU A 192 11.29 -3.54 10.30
C GLU A 192 9.90 -3.72 9.73
N PRO A 193 9.72 -3.73 8.39
CA PRO A 193 8.45 -4.09 7.79
C PRO A 193 7.99 -5.48 8.26
N ASN A 194 6.70 -5.66 8.44
CA ASN A 194 6.13 -6.96 8.81
C ASN A 194 6.41 -8.02 7.73
N ALA A 195 7.02 -9.14 8.09
CA ALA A 195 7.39 -10.19 7.15
C ALA A 195 6.18 -10.79 6.40
N GLY A 196 5.00 -10.85 7.05
CA GLY A 196 3.75 -11.26 6.40
C GLY A 196 3.30 -10.26 5.33
N ALA A 197 3.37 -8.96 5.63
CA ALA A 197 3.02 -7.91 4.68
C ALA A 197 3.99 -7.86 3.48
N LEU A 198 5.28 -8.11 3.71
CA LEU A 198 6.26 -8.21 2.63
C LEU A 198 5.96 -9.40 1.69
N ARG A 199 5.65 -10.59 2.24
CA ARG A 199 5.25 -11.76 1.43
C ARG A 199 3.97 -11.48 0.64
N GLN A 200 2.96 -10.93 1.29
CA GLN A 200 1.70 -10.53 0.66
C GLN A 200 1.92 -9.53 -0.48
N GLY A 201 2.76 -8.51 -0.27
CA GLY A 201 3.12 -7.55 -1.30
C GLY A 201 3.76 -8.19 -2.53
N LEU A 202 4.65 -9.18 -2.35
CA LEU A 202 5.22 -9.95 -3.46
C LEU A 202 4.17 -10.83 -4.16
N GLU A 203 3.25 -11.43 -3.41
CA GLU A 203 2.14 -12.19 -3.99
C GLU A 203 1.22 -11.29 -4.83
N LEU A 204 0.89 -10.10 -4.33
CA LEU A 204 0.13 -9.11 -5.11
C LEU A 204 0.85 -8.70 -6.40
N LEU A 205 2.17 -8.48 -6.35
CA LEU A 205 2.97 -8.20 -7.55
C LEU A 205 2.96 -9.38 -8.52
N ALA A 206 2.96 -10.61 -8.02
CA ALA A 206 2.98 -11.83 -8.86
C ALA A 206 1.62 -12.11 -9.51
N THR A 207 0.51 -11.83 -8.84
CA THR A 207 -0.82 -12.32 -9.23
C THR A 207 -1.76 -11.25 -9.78
N THR A 208 -1.51 -9.96 -9.46
CA THR A 208 -2.42 -8.88 -9.84
C THR A 208 -2.28 -8.52 -11.32
N ASP A 209 -3.41 -8.47 -12.03
CA ASP A 209 -3.53 -7.97 -13.39
C ASP A 209 -4.67 -6.93 -13.46
N LEU A 210 -4.29 -5.68 -13.64
CA LEU A 210 -5.21 -4.53 -13.70
C LEU A 210 -5.32 -3.92 -15.11
N ARG A 211 -4.90 -4.63 -16.14
CA ARG A 211 -4.94 -4.13 -17.51
C ARG A 211 -6.37 -3.79 -17.96
N GLU A 212 -7.34 -4.58 -17.53
CA GLU A 212 -8.75 -4.33 -17.81
C GLU A 212 -9.32 -3.12 -17.05
N ASP A 213 -8.69 -2.69 -15.97
CA ASP A 213 -9.12 -1.50 -15.22
C ASP A 213 -8.75 -0.20 -15.95
N LEU A 214 -7.64 -0.16 -16.68
CA LEU A 214 -7.07 1.06 -17.26
C LEU A 214 -8.03 1.81 -18.19
N PRO A 215 -8.77 1.16 -19.12
CA PRO A 215 -9.72 1.85 -20.00
C PRO A 215 -10.88 2.53 -19.26
N HIS A 216 -11.07 2.19 -17.99
CA HIS A 216 -12.18 2.68 -17.15
C HIS A 216 -11.74 3.76 -16.16
N ILE A 217 -10.47 4.16 -16.15
CA ILE A 217 -9.95 5.27 -15.35
C ILE A 217 -10.07 6.55 -16.17
N GLN A 218 -10.84 7.52 -15.64
CA GLN A 218 -11.11 8.81 -16.27
C GLN A 218 -10.24 9.91 -15.66
#